data_0eab812e64f0c0be23f97bd733b45f86
#
_entry.id   0eab812e64f0c0be23f97bd733b45f86
#
_cell.length_a   1.000
_cell.length_b   1.000
_cell.length_c   1.000
_cell.angle_alpha   90.00
_cell.angle_beta   90.00
_cell.angle_gamma   90.00
#
_symmetry.space_group_name_H-M   'P 1'
#
loop_
_entity.id
_entity.type
_entity.pdbx_description
1 polymer ?
#
loop_
_entity_poly.entity_id
_entity_poly.type
_entity_poly.pdbx_seq_one_letter_code
_entity_poly.pdbx_strand_id
1 'polypeptide(L)'
;MRGAVLLAAVALTACSKGPQADLQYISAARSLSAEWALVNEQAAQGKLTGAYVAAMRTSLREQVQAKAKALTQPDSDYGREIQAIVAEPVGARPAALRAHSDKLKKIEDALESA
;
A
#
# COMPACT_ATOMS: atom_id res chain seq x y z
N MET A 1 4.58 -36.29 -20.00
CA MET A 1 3.23 -35.91 -19.58
C MET A 1 3.21 -34.99 -18.38
N ARG A 2 3.96 -35.28 -17.34
CA ARG A 2 3.99 -34.46 -16.15
C ARG A 2 4.60 -33.06 -16.38
N GLY A 3 5.56 -32.96 -17.30
CA GLY A 3 6.19 -31.68 -17.65
C GLY A 3 5.26 -30.66 -18.32
N ALA A 4 4.25 -31.14 -19.07
CA ALA A 4 3.30 -30.26 -19.74
C ALA A 4 2.41 -29.49 -18.75
N VAL A 5 2.05 -30.11 -17.62
CA VAL A 5 1.25 -29.48 -16.57
C VAL A 5 2.02 -28.38 -15.88
N LEU A 6 3.33 -28.61 -15.61
CA LEU A 6 4.21 -27.62 -15.00
C LEU A 6 4.40 -26.40 -15.90
N LEU A 7 4.54 -26.61 -17.21
CA LEU A 7 4.68 -25.53 -18.19
C LEU A 7 3.43 -24.64 -18.23
N ALA A 8 2.23 -25.23 -18.14
CA ALA A 8 0.99 -24.48 -18.11
C ALA A 8 0.90 -23.59 -16.88
N ALA A 9 1.33 -24.06 -15.71
CA ALA A 9 1.35 -23.27 -14.48
C ALA A 9 2.30 -22.09 -14.58
N VAL A 10 3.47 -22.27 -15.17
CA VAL A 10 4.46 -21.19 -15.38
C VAL A 10 3.89 -20.14 -16.34
N ALA A 11 3.18 -20.55 -17.39
CA ALA A 11 2.58 -19.62 -18.34
C ALA A 11 1.52 -18.74 -17.67
N LEU A 12 0.70 -19.29 -16.77
CA LEU A 12 -0.30 -18.53 -16.03
C LEU A 12 0.35 -17.49 -15.11
N THR A 13 1.45 -17.85 -14.45
CA THR A 13 2.19 -16.92 -13.60
C THR A 13 2.77 -15.76 -14.41
N ALA A 14 3.27 -16.02 -15.61
CA ALA A 14 3.86 -15.01 -16.48
C ALA A 14 2.84 -13.97 -16.98
N CYS A 15 1.53 -14.27 -16.97
CA CYS A 15 0.48 -13.35 -17.40
C CYS A 15 0.02 -12.40 -16.30
N SER A 16 0.53 -12.54 -15.06
CA SER A 16 0.11 -11.76 -13.89
C SER A 16 0.92 -10.47 -13.76
N LYS A 17 0.78 -9.56 -14.74
CA LYS A 17 1.46 -8.25 -14.73
C LYS A 17 0.44 -7.14 -14.92
N GLY A 18 0.81 -5.95 -14.47
CA GLY A 18 0.03 -4.74 -14.65
C GLY A 18 -0.89 -4.41 -13.47
N PRO A 19 -1.88 -3.51 -13.67
CA PRO A 19 -2.69 -2.99 -12.55
C PRO A 19 -3.44 -4.07 -11.79
N GLN A 20 -3.92 -5.12 -12.45
CA GLN A 20 -4.64 -6.20 -11.78
C GLN A 20 -3.71 -7.00 -10.87
N ALA A 21 -2.47 -7.23 -11.28
CA ALA A 21 -1.46 -7.89 -10.44
C ALA A 21 -1.07 -7.02 -9.25
N ASP A 22 -1.12 -5.70 -9.40
CA ASP A 22 -0.75 -4.76 -8.35
C ASP A 22 -1.90 -4.45 -7.39
N LEU A 23 -3.11 -4.90 -7.66
CA LEU A 23 -4.31 -4.59 -6.88
C LEU A 23 -4.13 -4.92 -5.39
N GLN A 24 -3.51 -6.05 -5.08
CA GLN A 24 -3.23 -6.44 -3.69
C GLN A 24 -2.33 -5.44 -2.97
N TYR A 25 -1.36 -4.86 -3.68
CA TYR A 25 -0.44 -3.88 -3.10
C TYR A 25 -1.10 -2.51 -2.93
N ILE A 26 -1.97 -2.13 -3.86
CA ILE A 26 -2.78 -0.91 -3.77
C ILE A 26 -3.70 -1.00 -2.55
N SER A 27 -4.40 -2.11 -2.41
CA SER A 27 -5.29 -2.36 -1.27
C SER A 27 -4.55 -2.32 0.07
N ALA A 28 -3.38 -2.97 0.13
CA ALA A 28 -2.55 -2.98 1.34
C ALA A 28 -2.04 -1.58 1.68
N ALA A 29 -1.53 -0.83 0.70
CA ALA A 29 -1.02 0.52 0.92
C ALA A 29 -2.13 1.47 1.39
N ARG A 30 -3.32 1.34 0.82
CA ARG A 30 -4.51 2.10 1.25
C ARG A 30 -4.79 1.87 2.73
N SER A 31 -4.84 0.60 3.14
CA SER A 31 -5.12 0.23 4.53
C SER A 31 -4.03 0.70 5.47
N LEU A 32 -2.77 0.57 5.07
CA LEU A 32 -1.62 1.00 5.87
C LEU A 32 -1.61 2.52 6.07
N SER A 33 -1.94 3.29 5.04
CA SER A 33 -2.02 4.75 5.14
C SER A 33 -3.14 5.17 6.09
N ALA A 34 -4.30 4.52 6.04
CA ALA A 34 -5.41 4.79 6.96
C ALA A 34 -5.03 4.42 8.39
N GLU A 35 -4.33 3.31 8.59
CA GLU A 35 -3.86 2.89 9.91
C GLU A 35 -2.84 3.89 10.48
N TRP A 36 -1.91 4.37 9.65
CA TRP A 36 -0.94 5.38 10.05
C TRP A 36 -1.65 6.67 10.45
N ALA A 37 -2.67 7.10 9.70
CA ALA A 37 -3.50 8.25 10.06
C ALA A 37 -4.12 8.07 11.46
N LEU A 38 -4.65 6.90 11.74
CA LEU A 38 -5.27 6.59 13.03
C LEU A 38 -4.24 6.65 14.17
N VAL A 39 -3.05 6.09 13.97
CA VAL A 39 -1.97 6.16 14.97
C VAL A 39 -1.64 7.61 15.28
N ASN A 40 -1.48 8.44 14.26
CA ASN A 40 -1.13 9.85 14.44
C ASN A 40 -2.26 10.64 15.11
N GLU A 41 -3.50 10.33 14.78
CA GLU A 41 -4.67 10.95 15.42
C GLU A 41 -4.72 10.62 16.92
N GLN A 42 -4.55 9.35 17.26
CA GLN A 42 -4.59 8.91 18.66
C GLN A 42 -3.38 9.39 19.44
N ALA A 43 -2.22 9.50 18.79
CA ALA A 43 -1.02 10.10 19.38
C ALA A 43 -1.28 11.56 19.76
N ALA A 44 -1.91 12.34 18.88
CA ALA A 44 -2.26 13.73 19.13
C ALA A 44 -3.26 13.89 20.29
N GLN A 45 -4.09 12.88 20.50
CA GLN A 45 -5.06 12.85 21.60
C GLN A 45 -4.47 12.32 22.92
N GLY A 46 -3.19 11.97 22.92
CA GLY A 46 -2.52 11.46 24.13
C GLY A 46 -2.95 10.06 24.53
N LYS A 47 -3.54 9.28 23.62
CA LYS A 47 -4.07 7.95 23.92
C LYS A 47 -3.05 6.81 23.81
N LEU A 48 -1.87 7.10 23.25
CA LEU A 48 -0.83 6.10 23.01
C LEU A 48 0.49 6.55 23.64
N THR A 49 1.30 5.60 24.08
CA THR A 49 2.63 5.90 24.59
C THR A 49 3.55 6.35 23.45
N GLY A 50 4.55 7.20 23.76
CA GLY A 50 5.52 7.65 22.77
C GLY A 50 6.29 6.51 22.12
N ALA A 51 6.67 5.51 22.93
CA ALA A 51 7.39 4.33 22.41
C ALA A 51 6.55 3.52 21.41
N TYR A 52 5.27 3.32 21.71
CA TYR A 52 4.36 2.63 20.82
C TYR A 52 4.18 3.41 19.50
N VAL A 53 3.96 4.72 19.58
CA VAL A 53 3.81 5.58 18.41
C VAL A 53 5.03 5.52 17.51
N ALA A 54 6.23 5.65 18.08
CA ALA A 54 7.47 5.60 17.32
C ALA A 54 7.63 4.26 16.60
N ALA A 55 7.38 3.15 17.30
CA ALA A 55 7.47 1.81 16.72
C ALA A 55 6.45 1.59 15.59
N MET A 56 5.21 2.03 15.80
CA MET A 56 4.15 1.89 14.80
C MET A 56 4.42 2.73 13.55
N ARG A 57 4.86 3.98 13.72
CA ARG A 57 5.19 4.85 12.59
C ARG A 57 6.28 4.27 11.71
N THR A 58 7.35 3.75 12.33
CA THR A 58 8.45 3.10 11.60
C THR A 58 7.95 1.86 10.86
N SER A 59 7.21 1.00 11.55
CA SER A 59 6.69 -0.24 10.97
C SER A 59 5.75 0.03 9.80
N LEU A 60 4.82 0.96 9.95
CA LEU A 60 3.84 1.26 8.90
C LEU A 60 4.52 1.83 7.65
N ARG A 61 5.49 2.75 7.82
CA ARG A 61 6.25 3.26 6.67
C ARG A 61 7.01 2.15 5.96
N GLU A 62 7.68 1.28 6.71
CA GLU A 62 8.42 0.16 6.14
C GLU A 62 7.51 -0.78 5.36
N GLN A 63 6.31 -1.03 5.88
CA GLN A 63 5.33 -1.88 5.18
C GLN A 63 4.84 -1.24 3.89
N VAL A 64 4.55 0.06 3.89
CA VAL A 64 4.19 0.77 2.65
C VAL A 64 5.33 0.72 1.66
N GLN A 65 6.56 0.94 2.11
CA GLN A 65 7.75 0.88 1.26
C GLN A 65 7.91 -0.50 0.63
N ALA A 66 7.64 -1.57 1.38
CA ALA A 66 7.69 -2.94 0.85
C ALA A 66 6.64 -3.13 -0.26
N LYS A 67 5.43 -2.57 -0.11
CA LYS A 67 4.41 -2.63 -1.16
C LYS A 67 4.82 -1.85 -2.40
N ALA A 68 5.42 -0.67 -2.20
CA ALA A 68 5.93 0.12 -3.31
C ALA A 68 6.97 -0.64 -4.14
N LYS A 69 7.88 -1.35 -3.47
CA LYS A 69 8.92 -2.14 -4.13
C LYS A 69 8.38 -3.36 -4.87
N ALA A 70 7.22 -3.87 -4.47
CA ALA A 70 6.61 -5.05 -5.08
C ALA A 70 5.80 -4.72 -6.34
N LEU A 71 5.52 -3.45 -6.61
CA LEU A 71 4.70 -3.05 -7.75
C LEU A 71 5.33 -3.44 -9.08
N THR A 72 4.50 -3.91 -10.00
CA THR A 72 4.90 -4.20 -11.37
C THR A 72 4.97 -2.93 -12.22
N GLN A 73 4.20 -1.88 -11.83
CA GLN A 73 4.16 -0.60 -12.52
C GLN A 73 4.39 0.57 -11.55
N PRO A 74 5.65 0.76 -11.09
CA PRO A 74 5.94 1.81 -10.10
C PRO A 74 5.73 3.23 -10.59
N ASP A 75 5.74 3.45 -11.92
CA ASP A 75 5.54 4.77 -12.51
C ASP A 75 4.08 5.10 -12.82
N SER A 76 3.15 4.21 -12.48
CA SER A 76 1.73 4.42 -12.63
C SER A 76 1.20 5.47 -11.63
N ASP A 77 -0.05 5.91 -11.82
CA ASP A 77 -0.70 6.84 -10.89
C ASP A 77 -0.71 6.29 -9.47
N TYR A 78 -1.08 5.02 -9.30
CA TYR A 78 -1.08 4.40 -7.97
C TYR A 78 0.33 4.21 -7.43
N GLY A 79 1.30 3.93 -8.29
CA GLY A 79 2.70 3.82 -7.86
C GLY A 79 3.22 5.13 -7.30
N ARG A 80 2.94 6.24 -7.98
CA ARG A 80 3.31 7.57 -7.50
C ARG A 80 2.59 7.93 -6.20
N GLU A 81 1.32 7.55 -6.06
CA GLU A 81 0.56 7.80 -4.83
C GLU A 81 1.15 7.02 -3.65
N ILE A 82 1.52 5.76 -3.86
CA ILE A 82 2.15 4.94 -2.82
C ILE A 82 3.51 5.52 -2.43
N GLN A 83 4.32 5.97 -3.40
CA GLN A 83 5.58 6.65 -3.11
C GLN A 83 5.38 7.93 -2.32
N ALA A 84 4.30 8.67 -2.59
CA ALA A 84 3.96 9.87 -1.84
C ALA A 84 3.67 9.56 -0.37
N ILE A 85 3.06 8.41 -0.07
CA ILE A 85 2.86 7.96 1.32
C ILE A 85 4.21 7.69 1.98
N VAL A 86 5.11 6.98 1.30
CA VAL A 86 6.45 6.67 1.82
C VAL A 86 7.22 7.95 2.14
N ALA A 87 7.03 9.00 1.34
CA ALA A 87 7.71 10.28 1.49
C ALA A 87 7.14 11.16 2.60
N GLU A 88 5.95 10.83 3.15
CA GLU A 88 5.36 11.60 4.23
C GLU A 88 6.24 11.55 5.49
N PRO A 89 6.31 12.65 6.27
CA PRO A 89 7.01 12.59 7.56
C PRO A 89 6.26 11.65 8.51
N VAL A 90 6.99 11.05 9.46
CA VAL A 90 6.40 10.07 10.39
C VAL A 90 5.20 10.64 11.15
N GLY A 91 5.25 11.93 11.50
CA GLY A 91 4.19 12.65 12.19
C GLY A 91 3.21 13.35 11.25
N ALA A 92 3.08 12.90 10.00
CA ALA A 92 2.18 13.50 9.04
C ALA A 92 0.77 13.66 9.61
N ARG A 93 0.09 14.72 9.18
CA ARG A 93 -1.28 14.98 9.62
C ARG A 93 -2.20 13.84 9.18
N PRO A 94 -3.12 13.40 10.05
CA PRO A 94 -4.07 12.34 9.68
C PRO A 94 -4.84 12.63 8.39
N ALA A 95 -5.23 13.88 8.17
CA ALA A 95 -5.95 14.26 6.96
C ALA A 95 -5.13 14.01 5.68
N ALA A 96 -3.82 14.26 5.72
CA ALA A 96 -2.93 14.01 4.58
C ALA A 96 -2.84 12.52 4.26
N LEU A 97 -2.67 11.69 5.29
CA LEU A 97 -2.59 10.24 5.13
C LEU A 97 -3.92 9.64 4.66
N ARG A 98 -5.04 10.18 5.15
CA ARG A 98 -6.37 9.75 4.70
C ARG A 98 -6.64 10.15 3.25
N ALA A 99 -6.13 11.30 2.82
CA ALA A 99 -6.26 11.73 1.42
C ALA A 99 -5.56 10.74 0.48
N HIS A 100 -4.37 10.25 0.83
CA HIS A 100 -3.69 9.21 0.07
C HIS A 100 -4.51 7.92 0.04
N SER A 101 -5.04 7.52 1.19
CA SER A 101 -5.88 6.33 1.30
C SER A 101 -7.11 6.44 0.41
N ASP A 102 -7.78 7.59 0.41
CA ASP A 102 -8.99 7.82 -0.39
C ASP A 102 -8.70 7.76 -1.89
N LYS A 103 -7.58 8.33 -2.33
CA LYS A 103 -7.17 8.25 -3.73
C LYS A 103 -6.91 6.81 -4.17
N LEU A 104 -6.20 6.05 -3.34
CA LEU A 104 -5.91 4.65 -3.62
C LEU A 104 -7.19 3.82 -3.63
N LYS A 105 -8.16 4.13 -2.76
CA LYS A 105 -9.45 3.44 -2.75
C LYS A 105 -10.21 3.66 -4.05
N LYS A 106 -10.20 4.86 -4.59
CA LYS A 106 -10.84 5.13 -5.88
C LYS A 106 -10.20 4.34 -7.00
N ILE A 107 -8.87 4.24 -7.00
CA ILE A 107 -8.14 3.45 -7.99
C ILE A 107 -8.46 1.96 -7.82
N GLU A 108 -8.46 1.47 -6.58
CA GLU A 108 -8.81 0.09 -6.25
C GLU A 108 -10.21 -0.24 -6.77
N ASP A 109 -11.19 0.60 -6.46
CA ASP A 109 -12.58 0.38 -6.86
C ASP A 109 -12.72 0.36 -8.39
N ALA A 110 -12.02 1.25 -9.08
CA ALA A 110 -12.02 1.28 -10.54
C ALA A 110 -11.42 0.01 -11.15
N LEU A 111 -10.33 -0.50 -10.57
CA LEU A 111 -9.68 -1.72 -11.04
C LEU A 111 -10.54 -2.96 -10.78
N GLU A 112 -11.23 -3.00 -9.63
CA GLU A 112 -12.12 -4.11 -9.29
C GLU A 112 -13.36 -4.16 -10.18
N SER A 113 -13.79 -3.01 -10.70
CA SER A 113 -14.95 -2.90 -11.58
C SER A 113 -14.62 -3.15 -13.05
N ALA A 114 -13.34 -3.25 -13.40
CA ALA A 114 -12.89 -3.38 -14.79
C ALA A 114 -13.07 -4.77 -15.35
#